data_76e280fd1809dc28db6425d929637f34
#
_entry.id   76e280fd1809dc28db6425d929637f34
#
_cell.length_a   1.000
_cell.length_b   1.000
_cell.length_c   1.000
_cell.angle_alpha   90.00
_cell.angle_beta   90.00
_cell.angle_gamma   90.00
#
_symmetry.space_group_name_H-M   'P 1'
#
loop_
_entity.id
_entity.type
_entity.pdbx_description
1 polymer ?
#
loop_
_entity_poly.entity_id
_entity_poly.type
_entity_poly.pdbx_seq_one_letter_code
_entity_poly.pdbx_strand_id
1 'polypeptide(L)'
;MKKYIYFFALILVTFLLQAHTSHYKGIIKIEMEVFRNDKKIGYSNYFFEHHDDLMTVKNYTQFEVKLFGAKIFSISSEAIEKYKDDNLISFKSTTFQNNKEKYVNLTYDESKDKFIIKGSSYSGEANINCVIGNWWNHKILKASKQISPLSGSIKGQTVKFIGNENITLYGKNHFVSHYKLKSNDEKLPDNKKLDFDIWLDKKNNLILKVKYKKMGEWEYRLKEYKIN
;
A
#
# COMPACT_ATOMS: atom_id res chain seq x y z
N MET A 1 42.69 34.67 0.61
CA MET A 1 41.70 33.98 1.44
C MET A 1 40.31 33.85 0.79
N LYS A 2 39.86 34.66 -0.17
CA LYS A 2 38.52 34.58 -0.78
C LYS A 2 38.32 33.42 -1.79
N LYS A 3 39.40 32.89 -2.41
CA LYS A 3 39.30 31.80 -3.40
C LYS A 3 38.99 30.42 -2.81
N TYR A 4 39.28 30.16 -1.54
CA TYR A 4 39.03 28.86 -0.89
C TYR A 4 37.59 28.69 -0.40
N ILE A 5 36.87 29.80 -0.17
CA ILE A 5 35.47 29.78 0.29
C ILE A 5 34.55 29.28 -0.80
N TYR A 6 34.82 29.62 -2.08
CA TYR A 6 33.99 29.11 -3.22
C TYR A 6 34.20 27.65 -3.53
N PHE A 7 35.39 27.13 -3.24
CA PHE A 7 35.67 25.71 -3.44
C PHE A 7 34.95 24.81 -2.39
N PHE A 8 34.85 25.31 -1.14
CA PHE A 8 34.12 24.62 -0.07
C PHE A 8 32.59 24.68 -0.26
N ALA A 9 32.07 25.77 -0.80
CA ALA A 9 30.64 25.88 -1.14
C ALA A 9 30.22 24.94 -2.30
N LEU A 10 31.13 24.74 -3.27
CA LEU A 10 30.86 23.82 -4.41
C LEU A 10 30.83 22.35 -3.96
N ILE A 11 31.67 21.96 -3.00
CA ILE A 11 31.68 20.59 -2.43
C ILE A 11 30.42 20.35 -1.59
N LEU A 12 29.87 21.35 -0.91
CA LEU A 12 28.66 21.19 -0.10
C LEU A 12 27.38 20.99 -0.96
N VAL A 13 27.36 21.55 -2.18
CA VAL A 13 26.23 21.40 -3.12
C VAL A 13 26.21 20.01 -3.77
N THR A 14 27.37 19.38 -3.96
CA THR A 14 27.43 18.03 -4.53
C THR A 14 26.99 16.93 -3.59
N PHE A 15 26.92 17.17 -2.27
CA PHE A 15 26.41 16.19 -1.28
C PHE A 15 24.88 16.14 -1.17
N LEU A 16 24.15 17.05 -1.81
CA LEU A 16 22.67 17.08 -1.78
C LEU A 16 22.02 16.29 -2.92
N LEU A 17 22.81 15.73 -3.84
CA LEU A 17 22.35 14.79 -4.87
C LEU A 17 22.55 13.34 -4.40
N GLN A 18 22.18 13.02 -3.15
CA GLN A 18 21.98 11.63 -2.79
C GLN A 18 20.72 11.15 -3.53
N ALA A 19 20.95 10.34 -4.57
CA ALA A 19 19.90 9.60 -5.22
C ALA A 19 19.01 8.97 -4.15
N HIS A 20 17.71 9.31 -4.13
CA HIS A 20 16.72 8.58 -3.34
C HIS A 20 16.69 7.17 -3.88
N THR A 21 17.54 6.31 -3.31
CA THR A 21 17.42 4.87 -3.57
C THR A 21 16.07 4.44 -3.04
N SER A 22 15.25 3.87 -3.91
CA SER A 22 13.94 3.33 -3.54
C SER A 22 14.06 2.53 -2.24
N HIS A 23 13.22 2.84 -1.25
CA HIS A 23 13.15 2.10 0.01
C HIS A 23 12.95 0.59 -0.21
N TYR A 24 12.32 0.22 -1.32
CA TYR A 24 12.03 -1.17 -1.68
C TYR A 24 13.10 -1.81 -2.60
N LYS A 25 14.19 -1.07 -2.93
CA LYS A 25 15.30 -1.61 -3.72
C LYS A 25 15.92 -2.80 -2.97
N GLY A 26 15.90 -3.96 -3.60
CA GLY A 26 16.36 -5.20 -3.01
C GLY A 26 15.27 -6.07 -2.38
N ILE A 27 14.07 -5.57 -2.10
CA ILE A 27 12.96 -6.43 -1.72
C ILE A 27 12.46 -7.17 -2.96
N ILE A 28 12.37 -8.50 -2.87
CA ILE A 28 11.86 -9.37 -3.95
C ILE A 28 10.48 -9.95 -3.62
N LYS A 29 10.11 -10.00 -2.33
CA LYS A 29 8.85 -10.57 -1.89
C LYS A 29 8.39 -10.02 -0.54
N ILE A 30 7.08 -9.80 -0.40
CA ILE A 30 6.38 -9.56 0.88
C ILE A 30 5.20 -10.52 0.95
N GLU A 31 5.12 -11.33 2.00
CA GLU A 31 4.00 -12.23 2.27
C GLU A 31 3.19 -11.72 3.46
N MET A 32 1.89 -11.54 3.25
CA MET A 32 0.95 -11.20 4.32
C MET A 32 -0.11 -12.30 4.45
N GLU A 33 -0.37 -12.71 5.68
CA GLU A 33 -1.50 -13.58 6.00
C GLU A 33 -2.72 -12.74 6.37
N VAL A 34 -3.90 -13.18 5.93
CA VAL A 34 -5.17 -12.52 6.21
C VAL A 34 -5.92 -13.33 7.26
N PHE A 35 -6.35 -12.65 8.33
CA PHE A 35 -7.10 -13.22 9.44
C PHE A 35 -8.47 -12.56 9.57
N ARG A 36 -9.44 -13.33 10.06
CA ARG A 36 -10.73 -12.83 10.53
C ARG A 36 -11.06 -13.49 11.86
N ASN A 37 -11.29 -12.67 12.91
CA ASN A 37 -11.48 -13.12 14.30
C ASN A 37 -10.39 -14.14 14.70
N ASP A 38 -9.12 -13.76 14.51
CA ASP A 38 -7.90 -14.55 14.77
C ASP A 38 -7.76 -15.87 13.97
N LYS A 39 -8.73 -16.21 13.10
CA LYS A 39 -8.63 -17.35 12.21
C LYS A 39 -8.02 -16.92 10.88
N LYS A 40 -6.95 -17.59 10.46
CA LYS A 40 -6.38 -17.39 9.11
C LYS A 40 -7.41 -17.80 8.04
N ILE A 41 -7.65 -16.92 7.09
CA ILE A 41 -8.62 -17.10 6.00
C ILE A 41 -8.00 -16.97 4.61
N GLY A 42 -6.73 -16.56 4.51
CA GLY A 42 -6.05 -16.42 3.23
C GLY A 42 -4.74 -15.65 3.31
N TYR A 43 -4.38 -15.02 2.20
CA TYR A 43 -3.11 -14.30 2.03
C TYR A 43 -3.23 -13.13 1.06
N SER A 44 -2.22 -12.23 1.11
CA SER A 44 -1.95 -11.19 0.13
C SER A 44 -0.44 -11.08 -0.06
N ASN A 45 0.07 -11.54 -1.20
CA ASN A 45 1.49 -11.66 -1.47
C ASN A 45 1.90 -10.69 -2.57
N TYR A 46 3.06 -10.06 -2.40
CA TYR A 46 3.65 -9.09 -3.32
C TYR A 46 5.00 -9.58 -3.78
N PHE A 47 5.25 -9.52 -5.09
CA PHE A 47 6.50 -9.91 -5.74
C PHE A 47 7.05 -8.70 -6.49
N PHE A 48 8.33 -8.42 -6.29
CA PHE A 48 9.01 -7.24 -6.81
C PHE A 48 10.04 -7.64 -7.85
N GLU A 49 9.99 -6.99 -9.00
CA GLU A 49 10.97 -7.11 -10.07
C GLU A 49 11.55 -5.72 -10.31
N HIS A 50 12.89 -5.62 -10.32
CA HIS A 50 13.62 -4.37 -10.49
C HIS A 50 14.46 -4.43 -11.75
N HIS A 51 14.31 -3.45 -12.63
CA HIS A 51 15.12 -3.25 -13.84
C HIS A 51 15.43 -1.77 -13.97
N ASP A 52 16.71 -1.39 -13.73
CA ASP A 52 17.18 -0.01 -13.76
C ASP A 52 16.33 0.94 -12.88
N ASP A 53 15.65 1.90 -13.48
CA ASP A 53 14.74 2.86 -12.86
C ASP A 53 13.29 2.34 -12.70
N LEU A 54 13.02 1.13 -13.23
CA LEU A 54 11.70 0.52 -13.22
C LEU A 54 11.55 -0.51 -12.09
N MET A 55 10.44 -0.43 -11.38
CA MET A 55 10.00 -1.46 -10.44
C MET A 55 8.60 -1.94 -10.84
N THR A 56 8.45 -3.26 -10.95
CA THR A 56 7.14 -3.90 -11.14
C THR A 56 6.78 -4.67 -9.88
N VAL A 57 5.57 -4.43 -9.35
CA VAL A 57 5.03 -5.16 -8.20
C VAL A 57 3.82 -5.96 -8.65
N LYS A 58 3.89 -7.29 -8.53
CA LYS A 58 2.78 -8.22 -8.77
C LYS A 58 2.16 -8.59 -7.45
N ASN A 59 0.84 -8.44 -7.31
CA ASN A 59 0.10 -8.83 -6.12
C ASN A 59 -0.87 -9.96 -6.42
N TYR A 60 -0.88 -10.95 -5.54
CA TYR A 60 -1.87 -12.04 -5.53
C TYR A 60 -2.53 -12.07 -4.15
N THR A 61 -3.83 -11.83 -4.14
CA THR A 61 -4.64 -11.83 -2.91
C THR A 61 -5.74 -12.86 -3.02
N GLN A 62 -5.83 -13.77 -2.05
CA GLN A 62 -6.91 -14.74 -1.98
C GLN A 62 -7.32 -14.97 -0.54
N PHE A 63 -8.61 -14.86 -0.26
CA PHE A 63 -9.19 -15.24 1.03
C PHE A 63 -10.68 -15.56 0.93
N GLU A 64 -11.13 -16.39 1.87
CA GLU A 64 -12.50 -16.90 1.91
C GLU A 64 -13.03 -16.93 3.34
N VAL A 65 -14.24 -16.43 3.55
CA VAL A 65 -14.96 -16.52 4.82
C VAL A 65 -16.08 -17.54 4.69
N LYS A 66 -16.06 -18.53 5.58
CA LYS A 66 -17.13 -19.54 5.72
C LYS A 66 -17.90 -19.32 7.00
N LEU A 67 -19.21 -19.54 6.95
CA LEU A 67 -20.10 -19.59 8.10
C LEU A 67 -20.90 -20.89 7.99
N PHE A 68 -20.83 -21.74 9.03
CA PHE A 68 -21.46 -23.08 9.02
C PHE A 68 -21.16 -23.91 7.76
N GLY A 69 -19.90 -23.83 7.28
CA GLY A 69 -19.47 -24.54 6.07
C GLY A 69 -19.79 -23.82 4.74
N ALA A 70 -20.73 -22.89 4.72
CA ALA A 70 -21.10 -22.14 3.54
C ALA A 70 -20.15 -20.94 3.31
N LYS A 71 -19.70 -20.75 2.06
CA LYS A 71 -18.92 -19.57 1.66
C LYS A 71 -19.83 -18.35 1.61
N ILE A 72 -19.58 -17.37 2.50
CA ILE A 72 -20.35 -16.12 2.59
C ILE A 72 -19.63 -14.92 1.99
N PHE A 73 -18.29 -14.98 1.89
CA PHE A 73 -17.49 -13.94 1.28
C PHE A 73 -16.18 -14.50 0.74
N SER A 74 -15.77 -14.02 -0.43
CA SER A 74 -14.47 -14.37 -1.01
C SER A 74 -13.90 -13.23 -1.85
N ILE A 75 -12.57 -13.18 -1.86
CA ILE A 75 -11.75 -12.33 -2.75
C ILE A 75 -10.71 -13.22 -3.42
N SER A 76 -10.60 -13.10 -4.73
CA SER A 76 -9.47 -13.56 -5.53
C SER A 76 -9.05 -12.40 -6.42
N SER A 77 -7.83 -11.89 -6.27
CA SER A 77 -7.36 -10.70 -6.97
C SER A 77 -5.93 -10.87 -7.45
N GLU A 78 -5.70 -10.41 -8.65
CA GLU A 78 -4.37 -10.23 -9.24
C GLU A 78 -4.20 -8.76 -9.61
N ALA A 79 -3.03 -8.19 -9.31
CA ALA A 79 -2.71 -6.82 -9.67
C ALA A 79 -1.25 -6.68 -10.08
N ILE A 80 -0.99 -5.70 -10.93
CA ILE A 80 0.34 -5.28 -11.38
C ILE A 80 0.44 -3.77 -11.24
N GLU A 81 1.45 -3.33 -10.51
CA GLU A 81 1.86 -1.94 -10.36
C GLU A 81 3.19 -1.73 -11.06
N LYS A 82 3.35 -0.63 -11.79
CA LYS A 82 4.64 -0.24 -12.36
C LYS A 82 5.03 1.14 -11.86
N TYR A 83 6.27 1.25 -11.45
CA TYR A 83 6.86 2.48 -10.95
C TYR A 83 8.10 2.83 -11.76
N LYS A 84 8.30 4.13 -12.01
CA LYS A 84 9.55 4.68 -12.52
C LYS A 84 10.05 5.72 -11.53
N ASP A 85 11.30 5.60 -11.07
CA ASP A 85 11.87 6.49 -10.04
C ASP A 85 10.93 6.66 -8.83
N ASP A 86 10.37 5.56 -8.30
CA ASP A 86 9.39 5.52 -7.21
C ASP A 86 8.03 6.18 -7.48
N ASN A 87 7.78 6.68 -8.70
CA ASN A 87 6.50 7.24 -9.10
C ASN A 87 5.65 6.18 -9.81
N LEU A 88 4.40 6.04 -9.40
CA LEU A 88 3.45 5.13 -10.05
C LEU A 88 3.19 5.60 -11.48
N ILE A 89 3.45 4.72 -12.46
CA ILE A 89 3.16 4.99 -13.88
C ILE A 89 1.98 4.20 -14.41
N SER A 90 1.71 3.02 -13.84
CA SER A 90 0.50 2.25 -14.18
C SER A 90 0.09 1.30 -13.07
N PHE A 91 -1.21 1.02 -13.01
CA PHE A 91 -1.80 0.00 -12.17
C PHE A 91 -2.87 -0.75 -12.94
N LYS A 92 -2.84 -2.07 -12.88
CA LYS A 92 -3.89 -2.93 -13.45
C LYS A 92 -4.28 -3.99 -12.43
N SER A 93 -5.57 -4.20 -12.23
CA SER A 93 -6.08 -5.29 -11.41
C SER A 93 -7.32 -5.95 -11.98
N THR A 94 -7.46 -7.24 -11.69
CA THR A 94 -8.70 -8.00 -11.85
C THR A 94 -9.02 -8.67 -10.54
N THR A 95 -10.24 -8.51 -10.04
CA THR A 95 -10.69 -9.02 -8.74
C THR A 95 -12.03 -9.69 -8.87
N PHE A 96 -12.13 -10.93 -8.40
CA PHE A 96 -13.40 -11.61 -8.21
C PHE A 96 -13.82 -11.47 -6.75
N GLN A 97 -14.88 -10.73 -6.48
CA GLN A 97 -15.51 -10.59 -5.17
C GLN A 97 -16.85 -11.32 -5.18
N ASN A 98 -16.98 -12.42 -4.45
CA ASN A 98 -18.18 -13.27 -4.49
C ASN A 98 -18.61 -13.60 -5.94
N ASN A 99 -17.67 -14.01 -6.78
CA ASN A 99 -17.83 -14.31 -8.21
C ASN A 99 -18.22 -13.12 -9.10
N LYS A 100 -18.29 -11.89 -8.56
CA LYS A 100 -18.47 -10.68 -9.36
C LYS A 100 -17.11 -10.11 -9.73
N GLU A 101 -16.85 -9.99 -11.01
CA GLU A 101 -15.63 -9.37 -11.51
C GLU A 101 -15.64 -7.87 -11.28
N LYS A 102 -14.49 -7.37 -10.84
CA LYS A 102 -14.15 -5.96 -10.73
C LYS A 102 -12.77 -5.74 -11.34
N TYR A 103 -12.52 -4.57 -11.85
CA TYR A 103 -11.24 -4.26 -12.46
C TYR A 103 -10.84 -2.79 -12.23
N VAL A 104 -9.56 -2.54 -12.41
CA VAL A 104 -8.97 -1.21 -12.48
C VAL A 104 -7.89 -1.23 -13.55
N ASN A 105 -7.90 -0.24 -14.44
CA ASN A 105 -6.80 0.12 -15.30
C ASN A 105 -6.49 1.59 -15.03
N LEU A 106 -5.27 1.87 -14.59
CA LEU A 106 -4.78 3.21 -14.33
C LEU A 106 -3.49 3.42 -15.11
N THR A 107 -3.36 4.56 -15.74
CA THR A 107 -2.13 5.01 -16.41
C THR A 107 -1.84 6.45 -16.03
N TYR A 108 -0.57 6.79 -15.89
CA TYR A 108 -0.12 8.17 -15.78
C TYR A 108 -0.15 8.83 -17.16
N ASP A 109 -0.81 9.99 -17.25
CA ASP A 109 -0.84 10.85 -18.44
C ASP A 109 0.11 12.02 -18.20
N GLU A 110 1.27 11.96 -18.83
CA GLU A 110 2.33 12.96 -18.69
C GLU A 110 1.88 14.34 -19.19
N SER A 111 1.05 14.39 -20.23
CA SER A 111 0.56 15.65 -20.82
C SER A 111 -0.36 16.43 -19.89
N LYS A 112 -1.07 15.71 -19.00
CA LYS A 112 -2.03 16.28 -18.03
C LYS A 112 -1.49 16.33 -16.61
N ASP A 113 -0.36 15.69 -16.34
CA ASP A 113 0.17 15.43 -14.99
C ASP A 113 -0.89 14.80 -14.06
N LYS A 114 -1.59 13.77 -14.55
CA LYS A 114 -2.67 13.09 -13.83
C LYS A 114 -2.69 11.60 -14.11
N PHE A 115 -3.34 10.86 -13.20
CA PHE A 115 -3.75 9.50 -13.47
C PHE A 115 -5.07 9.47 -14.24
N ILE A 116 -5.14 8.65 -15.29
CA ILE A 116 -6.37 8.29 -15.99
C ILE A 116 -6.79 6.92 -15.49
N ILE A 117 -7.98 6.83 -14.92
CA ILE A 117 -8.55 5.62 -14.31
C ILE A 117 -9.71 5.12 -15.14
N LYS A 118 -9.73 3.82 -15.43
CA LYS A 118 -10.88 3.07 -15.94
C LYS A 118 -11.11 1.90 -14.98
N GLY A 119 -12.09 2.00 -14.12
CA GLY A 119 -12.39 0.99 -13.12
C GLY A 119 -13.87 0.67 -13.02
N SER A 120 -14.20 -0.46 -12.42
CA SER A 120 -15.57 -0.95 -12.28
C SER A 120 -16.49 -0.06 -11.43
N SER A 121 -15.93 0.86 -10.62
CA SER A 121 -16.72 1.83 -9.81
C SER A 121 -16.37 3.28 -10.06
N TYR A 122 -15.32 3.56 -10.82
CA TYR A 122 -14.93 4.93 -11.17
C TYR A 122 -14.13 4.94 -12.46
N SER A 123 -14.47 5.85 -13.35
CA SER A 123 -13.69 6.20 -14.54
C SER A 123 -13.53 7.72 -14.59
N GLY A 124 -12.31 8.20 -14.76
CA GLY A 124 -11.98 9.64 -14.74
C GLY A 124 -10.54 9.90 -14.40
N GLU A 125 -10.24 11.13 -13.98
CA GLU A 125 -8.90 11.59 -13.64
C GLU A 125 -8.68 11.59 -12.13
N ALA A 126 -7.42 11.36 -11.70
CA ALA A 126 -6.99 11.51 -10.33
C ALA A 126 -5.66 12.27 -10.27
N ASN A 127 -5.42 12.96 -9.14
CA ASN A 127 -4.15 13.62 -8.89
C ASN A 127 -3.04 12.57 -8.67
N ILE A 128 -1.83 12.86 -9.14
CA ILE A 128 -0.65 11.99 -8.99
C ILE A 128 -0.25 11.73 -7.53
N ASN A 129 -0.68 12.57 -6.59
CA ASN A 129 -0.47 12.36 -5.16
C ASN A 129 -1.40 11.31 -4.54
N CYS A 130 -2.31 10.72 -5.33
CA CYS A 130 -3.06 9.56 -4.90
C CYS A 130 -2.17 8.31 -4.91
N VAL A 131 -2.35 7.43 -3.93
CA VAL A 131 -1.66 6.15 -3.84
C VAL A 131 -2.64 4.99 -4.07
N ILE A 132 -2.15 3.83 -4.47
CA ILE A 132 -2.97 2.62 -4.46
C ILE A 132 -3.17 2.17 -3.01
N GLY A 133 -4.41 1.84 -2.65
CA GLY A 133 -4.78 1.37 -1.30
C GLY A 133 -4.33 -0.08 -1.06
N ASN A 134 -3.05 -0.30 -0.93
CA ASN A 134 -2.41 -1.59 -0.63
C ASN A 134 -1.55 -1.51 0.64
N TRP A 135 -1.06 -2.66 1.14
CA TRP A 135 -0.36 -2.73 2.43
C TRP A 135 1.15 -2.96 2.31
N TRP A 136 1.70 -3.05 1.11
CA TRP A 136 3.15 -3.11 0.95
C TRP A 136 3.79 -1.72 0.97
N ASN A 137 3.08 -0.69 0.46
CA ASN A 137 3.62 0.64 0.25
C ASN A 137 3.25 1.59 1.41
N HIS A 138 4.23 1.90 2.26
CA HIS A 138 4.03 2.80 3.39
C HIS A 138 3.74 4.26 3.00
N LYS A 139 3.86 4.65 1.72
CA LYS A 139 3.42 5.98 1.23
C LYS A 139 1.93 6.23 1.53
N ILE A 140 1.12 5.17 1.72
CA ILE A 140 -0.27 5.28 2.16
C ILE A 140 -0.43 6.06 3.47
N LEU A 141 0.57 6.03 4.35
CA LEU A 141 0.56 6.76 5.63
C LEU A 141 0.76 8.27 5.49
N LYS A 142 1.20 8.75 4.32
CA LYS A 142 1.42 10.17 4.02
C LYS A 142 0.40 10.73 3.03
N ALA A 143 -0.35 9.87 2.34
CA ALA A 143 -1.30 10.26 1.31
C ALA A 143 -2.60 10.81 1.92
N SER A 144 -3.18 11.84 1.31
CA SER A 144 -4.51 12.37 1.64
C SER A 144 -5.64 11.66 0.88
N LYS A 145 -5.31 10.91 -0.16
CA LYS A 145 -6.27 10.14 -0.98
C LYS A 145 -5.66 8.82 -1.43
N GLN A 146 -6.49 7.79 -1.49
CA GLN A 146 -6.14 6.50 -2.06
C GLN A 146 -7.10 6.08 -3.15
N ILE A 147 -6.60 5.29 -4.10
CA ILE A 147 -7.36 4.65 -5.15
C ILE A 147 -7.58 3.20 -4.75
N SER A 148 -8.83 2.77 -4.73
CA SER A 148 -9.18 1.38 -4.41
C SER A 148 -8.60 0.42 -5.44
N PRO A 149 -7.75 -0.55 -5.06
CA PRO A 149 -7.20 -1.53 -5.98
C PRO A 149 -8.25 -2.48 -6.55
N LEU A 150 -9.44 -2.55 -5.94
CA LEU A 150 -10.52 -3.43 -6.36
C LEU A 150 -11.43 -2.83 -7.43
N SER A 151 -11.56 -1.49 -7.47
CA SER A 151 -12.64 -0.88 -8.27
C SER A 151 -12.33 0.50 -8.83
N GLY A 152 -11.16 1.07 -8.54
CA GLY A 152 -10.73 2.38 -9.01
C GLY A 152 -11.32 3.57 -8.25
N SER A 153 -12.26 3.36 -7.30
CA SER A 153 -12.85 4.48 -6.55
C SER A 153 -11.81 5.24 -5.73
N ILE A 154 -11.88 6.57 -5.78
CA ILE A 154 -10.99 7.45 -5.03
C ILE A 154 -11.60 7.70 -3.65
N LYS A 155 -10.80 7.55 -2.60
CA LYS A 155 -11.20 7.78 -1.21
C LYS A 155 -10.28 8.77 -0.54
N GLY A 156 -10.85 9.83 0.00
CA GLY A 156 -10.13 10.75 0.86
C GLY A 156 -9.86 10.13 2.23
N GLN A 157 -8.69 10.42 2.79
CA GLN A 157 -8.27 9.87 4.08
C GLN A 157 -7.49 10.86 4.92
N THR A 158 -7.54 10.65 6.23
CA THR A 158 -6.68 11.29 7.22
C THR A 158 -5.91 10.21 7.95
N VAL A 159 -4.63 10.43 8.14
CA VAL A 159 -3.75 9.53 8.89
C VAL A 159 -3.21 10.26 10.12
N LYS A 160 -3.40 9.67 11.30
CA LYS A 160 -2.92 10.20 12.58
C LYS A 160 -1.93 9.22 13.19
N PHE A 161 -0.76 9.72 13.56
CA PHE A 161 0.19 8.99 14.41
C PHE A 161 -0.40 8.86 15.82
N ILE A 162 -0.44 7.63 16.36
CA ILE A 162 -0.99 7.33 17.67
C ILE A 162 0.12 7.24 18.71
N GLY A 163 1.23 6.57 18.36
CA GLY A 163 2.36 6.36 19.27
C GLY A 163 3.31 5.28 18.78
N ASN A 164 4.34 5.02 19.58
CA ASN A 164 5.24 3.87 19.36
C ASN A 164 4.93 2.82 20.42
N GLU A 165 4.95 1.56 20.03
CA GLU A 165 4.70 0.43 20.92
C GLU A 165 5.48 -0.82 20.48
N ASN A 166 5.50 -1.83 21.36
CA ASN A 166 6.01 -3.15 21.02
C ASN A 166 4.83 -4.06 20.69
N ILE A 167 4.92 -4.76 19.56
CA ILE A 167 3.97 -5.81 19.20
C ILE A 167 4.68 -7.14 19.01
N THR A 168 4.00 -8.24 19.27
CA THR A 168 4.52 -9.58 19.00
C THR A 168 3.79 -10.17 17.79
N LEU A 169 4.55 -10.54 16.75
CA LEU A 169 4.03 -11.26 15.59
C LEU A 169 4.84 -12.56 15.41
N TYR A 170 4.15 -13.69 15.33
CA TYR A 170 4.77 -15.02 15.15
C TYR A 170 5.91 -15.28 16.15
N GLY A 171 5.74 -14.86 17.42
CA GLY A 171 6.72 -15.04 18.48
C GLY A 171 7.92 -14.08 18.46
N LYS A 172 7.95 -13.12 17.51
CA LYS A 172 9.01 -12.09 17.42
C LYS A 172 8.47 -10.74 17.88
N ASN A 173 9.27 -10.04 18.70
CA ASN A 173 8.95 -8.69 19.16
C ASN A 173 9.43 -7.65 18.13
N HIS A 174 8.58 -6.67 17.85
CA HIS A 174 8.83 -5.57 16.93
C HIS A 174 8.51 -4.24 17.60
N PHE A 175 9.42 -3.28 17.50
CA PHE A 175 9.15 -1.89 17.91
C PHE A 175 8.60 -1.13 16.71
N VAL A 176 7.37 -0.65 16.83
CA VAL A 176 6.56 -0.14 15.72
C VAL A 176 6.02 1.26 15.98
N SER A 177 5.71 1.97 14.91
CA SER A 177 4.87 3.16 14.92
C SER A 177 3.44 2.78 14.58
N HIS A 178 2.50 3.12 15.46
CA HIS A 178 1.08 2.88 15.27
C HIS A 178 0.40 4.10 14.66
N TYR A 179 -0.38 3.90 13.61
CA TYR A 179 -1.13 4.92 12.90
C TYR A 179 -2.61 4.55 12.82
N LYS A 180 -3.46 5.57 12.88
CA LYS A 180 -4.89 5.48 12.60
C LYS A 180 -5.19 6.14 11.26
N LEU A 181 -5.71 5.37 10.29
CA LEU A 181 -6.16 5.86 9.00
C LEU A 181 -7.68 5.82 8.95
N LYS A 182 -8.32 6.97 8.68
CA LYS A 182 -9.78 7.10 8.57
C LYS A 182 -10.17 7.83 7.29
N SER A 183 -11.41 7.58 6.81
CA SER A 183 -12.04 8.45 5.82
C SER A 183 -12.11 9.87 6.34
N ASN A 184 -11.83 10.86 5.49
CA ASN A 184 -12.01 12.27 5.81
C ASN A 184 -13.46 12.75 5.62
N ASP A 185 -14.32 11.99 4.94
CA ASP A 185 -15.74 12.26 4.78
C ASP A 185 -16.53 11.43 5.81
N GLU A 186 -17.02 12.10 6.84
CA GLU A 186 -17.81 11.50 7.93
C GLU A 186 -19.23 11.09 7.49
N LYS A 187 -19.75 11.66 6.37
CA LYS A 187 -21.09 11.38 5.85
C LYS A 187 -21.16 10.06 5.07
N LEU A 188 -20.02 9.46 4.76
CA LEU A 188 -20.02 8.16 4.10
C LEU A 188 -20.75 7.11 4.92
N PRO A 189 -21.51 6.19 4.29
CA PRO A 189 -22.04 5.02 4.97
C PRO A 189 -20.90 4.19 5.61
N ASP A 190 -21.12 3.60 6.77
CA ASP A 190 -20.08 2.88 7.53
C ASP A 190 -19.42 1.75 6.72
N ASN A 191 -20.20 1.10 5.85
CA ASN A 191 -19.66 0.07 4.95
C ASN A 191 -18.73 0.61 3.85
N LYS A 192 -18.65 1.93 3.64
CA LYS A 192 -17.78 2.62 2.68
C LYS A 192 -16.64 3.38 3.35
N LYS A 193 -16.71 3.61 4.66
CA LYS A 193 -15.65 4.29 5.42
C LYS A 193 -14.36 3.48 5.46
N LEU A 194 -13.25 4.20 5.47
CA LEU A 194 -11.95 3.67 5.86
C LEU A 194 -11.83 3.84 7.38
N ASP A 195 -11.38 2.80 8.07
CA ASP A 195 -11.05 2.84 9.49
C ASP A 195 -10.05 1.73 9.81
N PHE A 196 -8.75 2.04 9.70
CA PHE A 196 -7.67 1.09 9.85
C PHE A 196 -6.72 1.51 10.95
N ASP A 197 -6.26 0.54 11.72
CA ASP A 197 -5.07 0.63 12.56
C ASP A 197 -3.91 -0.01 11.81
N ILE A 198 -2.77 0.69 11.72
CA ILE A 198 -1.62 0.30 10.90
C ILE A 198 -0.36 0.38 11.75
N TRP A 199 0.41 -0.70 11.79
CA TRP A 199 1.68 -0.80 12.50
C TRP A 199 2.84 -0.89 11.52
N LEU A 200 3.71 0.12 11.56
CA LEU A 200 4.90 0.27 10.72
C LEU A 200 6.14 -0.09 11.53
N ASP A 201 6.96 -1.01 11.06
CA ASP A 201 8.24 -1.34 11.68
C ASP A 201 9.21 -0.16 11.59
N LYS A 202 9.76 0.25 12.73
CA LYS A 202 10.73 1.36 12.78
C LYS A 202 12.10 0.99 12.22
N LYS A 203 12.42 -0.29 12.09
CA LYS A 203 13.71 -0.76 11.60
C LYS A 203 13.80 -0.73 10.07
N ASN A 204 12.75 -1.18 9.39
CA ASN A 204 12.75 -1.39 7.94
C ASN A 204 11.60 -0.69 7.21
N ASN A 205 10.78 0.11 7.91
CA ASN A 205 9.62 0.83 7.37
C ASN A 205 8.63 -0.07 6.59
N LEU A 206 8.52 -1.36 6.95
CA LEU A 206 7.50 -2.25 6.42
C LEU A 206 6.24 -2.19 7.28
N ILE A 207 5.08 -2.25 6.64
CA ILE A 207 3.81 -2.42 7.35
C ILE A 207 3.75 -3.86 7.85
N LEU A 208 3.80 -4.05 9.17
CA LEU A 208 3.78 -5.37 9.80
C LEU A 208 2.37 -5.88 10.03
N LYS A 209 1.46 -4.97 10.36
CA LYS A 209 0.08 -5.32 10.72
C LYS A 209 -0.87 -4.23 10.28
N VAL A 210 -2.03 -4.64 9.79
CA VAL A 210 -3.18 -3.77 9.56
C VAL A 210 -4.40 -4.41 10.17
N LYS A 211 -5.20 -3.64 10.91
CA LYS A 211 -6.41 -4.12 11.57
C LYS A 211 -7.59 -3.21 11.24
N TYR A 212 -8.77 -3.82 11.04
CA TYR A 212 -10.02 -3.08 10.89
C TYR A 212 -11.21 -3.93 11.32
N LYS A 213 -12.33 -3.26 11.66
CA LYS A 213 -13.59 -3.92 12.03
C LYS A 213 -14.63 -3.71 10.94
N LYS A 214 -15.13 -4.81 10.39
CA LYS A 214 -16.25 -4.81 9.44
C LYS A 214 -16.86 -6.20 9.39
N MET A 215 -18.03 -6.40 10.01
CA MET A 215 -18.63 -7.72 10.14
C MET A 215 -17.66 -8.75 10.76
N GLY A 216 -16.97 -8.36 11.81
CA GLY A 216 -15.88 -9.09 12.45
C GLY A 216 -14.59 -8.29 12.47
N GLU A 217 -13.57 -8.84 13.10
CA GLU A 217 -12.24 -8.25 13.19
C GLU A 217 -11.35 -8.83 12.10
N TRP A 218 -10.72 -7.97 11.33
CA TRP A 218 -9.85 -8.34 10.21
C TRP A 218 -8.45 -7.88 10.48
N GLU A 219 -7.49 -8.72 10.13
CA GLU A 219 -6.08 -8.36 10.20
C GLU A 219 -5.32 -8.87 8.98
N TYR A 220 -4.40 -8.04 8.48
CA TYR A 220 -3.28 -8.45 7.63
C TYR A 220 -2.04 -8.48 8.51
N ARG A 221 -1.29 -9.57 8.51
CA ARG A 221 -0.07 -9.74 9.30
C ARG A 221 1.08 -10.10 8.38
N LEU A 222 2.16 -9.32 8.42
CA LEU A 222 3.39 -9.66 7.68
C LEU A 222 3.96 -10.96 8.24
N LYS A 223 3.98 -12.01 7.41
CA LYS A 223 4.57 -13.29 7.75
C LYS A 223 6.06 -13.32 7.46
N GLU A 224 6.44 -12.88 6.27
CA GLU A 224 7.81 -12.93 5.78
C GLU A 224 8.04 -11.86 4.72
N TYR A 225 9.27 -11.39 4.61
CA TYR A 225 9.76 -10.66 3.45
C TYR A 225 11.14 -11.19 3.05
N LYS A 226 11.48 -11.09 1.77
CA LYS A 226 12.76 -11.53 1.20
C LYS A 226 13.44 -10.37 0.52
N ILE A 227 14.76 -10.29 0.74
CA ILE A 227 15.67 -9.34 0.12
C ILE A 227 16.60 -10.14 -0.80
N ASN A 228 16.98 -9.53 -1.94
CA ASN A 228 17.96 -10.10 -2.85
C ASN A 228 19.37 -9.99 -2.26
#